data_d31eb8e0610d604fb427713100294b54
#
_entry.id   d31eb8e0610d604fb427713100294b54
#
_cell.length_a   1.000
_cell.length_b   1.000
_cell.length_c   1.000
_cell.angle_alpha   90.00
_cell.angle_beta   90.00
_cell.angle_gamma   90.00
#
_symmetry.space_group_name_H-M   'P 1'
#
loop_
_entity.id
_entity.type
_entity.pdbx_description
1 polymer ?
#
loop_
_entity_poly.entity_id
_entity_poly.type
_entity_poly.pdbx_seq_one_letter_code
_entity_poly.pdbx_strand_id
1 'polypeptide(L)'
;MGFRVLSQRGLEELEGTLWELEHEQTGARLIWLDRAEENKTFCVAFQTQPWDDTGVFHILEHSVLCGSERYPLKKPFVELMKTSLNTFLNAITFPDRTVYPISSRNQQDFLNLMRVYMDAVLHPLLLRNPEIFGQEGWHYELGADGDVSCQGVVFNEMKGVFSSPDAQLEYEINRRLFPDTCYRWVAGGDPEHIPELTYEQFKAAHARYYHPSNACFFLDGALELDTVLEILDKEYLSGYTRVTPPPPIPLQPPVDGGRVTIDYELSPREELAGHYRLGLGFVAGTFRDREQRTALQALCDVLCGDNEAPLKRRLLAQGLAQDVDITLCDGVLQPSLQLQVKNLDGCRLQEAQEAVREELARLAAGGLDHRRVRSTLDNLEFTLRERDPGWMPQGLALGFSVLESWLYHGDPAANLCVGTLFENCLLYTSGGAGGGPCGGFRPHRDGV
;
A
#
# COMPACT_ATOMS: atom_id res chain seq x y z
N MET A 1 -4.59 31.23 -13.63
CA MET A 1 -4.33 29.80 -13.37
C MET A 1 -5.30 29.36 -12.29
N GLY A 2 -5.98 28.22 -12.47
CA GLY A 2 -6.99 27.73 -11.52
C GLY A 2 -6.44 27.18 -10.20
N PHE A 3 -5.13 27.27 -9.96
CA PHE A 3 -4.48 26.77 -8.75
C PHE A 3 -4.04 27.90 -7.82
N ARG A 4 -4.26 27.70 -6.52
CA ARG A 4 -3.85 28.57 -5.41
C ARG A 4 -2.75 27.86 -4.61
N VAL A 5 -1.65 28.57 -4.33
CA VAL A 5 -0.61 28.09 -3.40
C VAL A 5 -1.14 28.17 -1.98
N LEU A 6 -1.08 27.06 -1.26
CA LEU A 6 -1.47 26.95 0.15
C LEU A 6 -0.27 27.10 1.08
N SER A 7 0.84 26.45 0.74
CA SER A 7 2.08 26.50 1.52
C SER A 7 3.32 26.31 0.65
N GLN A 8 4.46 26.80 1.16
CA GLN A 8 5.79 26.58 0.59
C GLN A 8 6.77 26.34 1.74
N ARG A 9 7.60 25.29 1.64
CA ARG A 9 8.54 24.90 2.68
C ARG A 9 9.83 24.35 2.10
N GLY A 10 10.99 24.91 2.51
CA GLY A 10 12.30 24.35 2.19
C GLY A 10 12.52 23.00 2.90
N LEU A 11 13.12 22.04 2.21
CA LEU A 11 13.52 20.73 2.70
C LEU A 11 15.02 20.55 2.48
N GLU A 12 15.83 20.89 3.49
CA GLU A 12 17.29 20.91 3.39
C GLU A 12 17.86 19.52 3.01
N GLU A 13 17.37 18.45 3.62
CA GLU A 13 17.82 17.07 3.32
C GLU A 13 17.54 16.62 1.88
N LEU A 14 16.61 17.26 1.18
CA LEU A 14 16.25 16.97 -0.20
C LEU A 14 16.79 18.01 -1.17
N GLU A 15 17.47 19.04 -0.67
CA GLU A 15 17.94 20.20 -1.46
C GLU A 15 16.80 20.76 -2.33
N GLY A 16 15.60 20.83 -1.78
CA GLY A 16 14.40 21.18 -2.53
C GLY A 16 13.38 21.98 -1.74
N THR A 17 12.30 22.33 -2.41
CA THR A 17 11.17 23.07 -1.85
C THR A 17 9.88 22.28 -2.08
N LEU A 18 9.12 22.06 -1.04
CA LEU A 18 7.79 21.46 -1.10
C LEU A 18 6.76 22.57 -1.27
N TRP A 19 5.99 22.49 -2.34
CA TRP A 19 4.87 23.37 -2.62
C TRP A 19 3.56 22.59 -2.47
N GLU A 20 2.61 23.16 -1.77
CA GLU A 20 1.24 22.65 -1.67
C GLU A 20 0.28 23.60 -2.36
N LEU A 21 -0.51 23.07 -3.30
CA LEU A 21 -1.45 23.82 -4.10
C LEU A 21 -2.83 23.15 -4.08
N GLU A 22 -3.87 23.96 -4.30
CA GLU A 22 -5.25 23.50 -4.49
C GLU A 22 -5.84 24.12 -5.74
N HIS A 23 -6.52 23.32 -6.56
CA HIS A 23 -7.31 23.82 -7.67
C HIS A 23 -8.61 24.43 -7.15
N GLU A 24 -8.81 25.75 -7.35
CA GLU A 24 -9.88 26.51 -6.69
C GLU A 24 -11.29 26.00 -7.05
N GLN A 25 -11.52 25.63 -8.31
CA GLN A 25 -12.82 25.21 -8.79
C GLN A 25 -13.20 23.81 -8.31
N THR A 26 -12.27 22.85 -8.29
CA THR A 26 -12.58 21.44 -8.01
C THR A 26 -12.17 20.99 -6.61
N GLY A 27 -11.22 21.69 -5.98
CA GLY A 27 -10.59 21.27 -4.73
C GLY A 27 -9.54 20.16 -4.89
N ALA A 28 -9.14 19.86 -6.14
CA ALA A 28 -8.05 18.95 -6.38
C ALA A 28 -6.76 19.46 -5.71
N ARG A 29 -6.08 18.57 -4.98
CA ARG A 29 -4.87 18.90 -4.23
C ARG A 29 -3.63 18.54 -5.03
N LEU A 30 -2.58 19.35 -4.94
CA LEU A 30 -1.32 19.11 -5.62
C LEU A 30 -0.15 19.39 -4.69
N ILE A 31 0.81 18.47 -4.65
CA ILE A 31 2.13 18.66 -4.07
C ILE A 31 3.16 18.66 -5.21
N TRP A 32 4.04 19.65 -5.18
CA TRP A 32 5.23 19.66 -6.01
C TRP A 32 6.49 19.73 -5.13
N LEU A 33 7.35 18.75 -5.30
CA LEU A 33 8.67 18.73 -4.74
C LEU A 33 9.64 19.29 -5.78
N ASP A 34 9.91 20.59 -5.68
CA ASP A 34 10.82 21.33 -6.55
C ASP A 34 12.25 21.08 -6.13
N ARG A 35 12.97 20.30 -6.91
CA ARG A 35 14.39 19.99 -6.73
C ARG A 35 15.09 19.74 -8.07
N ALA A 36 16.43 19.80 -8.08
CA ALA A 36 17.24 19.67 -9.29
C ALA A 36 17.31 18.22 -9.81
N GLU A 37 16.18 17.49 -9.80
CA GLU A 37 16.07 16.12 -10.35
C GLU A 37 15.62 16.17 -11.80
N GLU A 38 16.41 15.55 -12.69
CA GLU A 38 16.09 15.51 -14.13
C GLU A 38 14.97 14.53 -14.47
N ASN A 39 14.85 13.44 -13.70
CA ASN A 39 13.84 12.42 -13.91
C ASN A 39 12.51 12.85 -13.29
N LYS A 40 11.72 13.58 -14.06
CA LYS A 40 10.45 14.17 -13.63
C LYS A 40 9.42 13.08 -13.33
N THR A 41 8.76 13.19 -12.21
CA THR A 41 7.68 12.27 -11.79
C THR A 41 6.36 13.03 -11.70
N PHE A 42 5.32 12.45 -12.26
CA PHE A 42 3.93 12.81 -12.05
C PHE A 42 3.19 11.59 -11.50
N CYS A 43 2.32 11.81 -10.54
CA CYS A 43 1.41 10.80 -10.05
C CYS A 43 0.06 11.44 -9.77
N VAL A 44 -1.03 10.83 -10.25
CA VAL A 44 -2.37 11.12 -9.78
C VAL A 44 -2.84 9.96 -8.90
N ALA A 45 -3.30 10.29 -7.70
CA ALA A 45 -3.82 9.36 -6.73
C ALA A 45 -5.26 9.69 -6.38
N PHE A 46 -6.09 8.68 -6.24
CA PHE A 46 -7.45 8.78 -5.72
C PHE A 46 -7.55 7.96 -4.45
N GLN A 47 -8.18 8.49 -3.40
CA GLN A 47 -8.52 7.69 -2.24
C GLN A 47 -9.67 6.75 -2.64
N THR A 48 -9.39 5.46 -2.69
CA THR A 48 -10.33 4.40 -3.10
C THR A 48 -10.54 3.45 -1.93
N GLN A 49 -11.75 3.45 -1.37
CA GLN A 49 -12.11 2.68 -0.18
C GLN A 49 -12.96 1.49 -0.61
N PRO A 50 -12.41 0.27 -0.66
CA PRO A 50 -13.21 -0.93 -0.95
C PRO A 50 -14.30 -1.12 0.11
N TRP A 51 -15.46 -1.60 -0.33
CA TRP A 51 -16.64 -1.86 0.51
C TRP A 51 -17.09 -3.32 0.48
N ASP A 52 -16.43 -4.12 -0.36
CA ASP A 52 -16.61 -5.55 -0.51
C ASP A 52 -15.34 -6.18 -1.10
N ASP A 53 -15.37 -7.51 -1.30
CA ASP A 53 -14.24 -8.28 -1.83
C ASP A 53 -14.25 -8.42 -3.37
N THR A 54 -15.06 -7.61 -4.10
CA THR A 54 -15.15 -7.71 -5.57
C THR A 54 -13.95 -7.16 -6.32
N GLY A 55 -13.03 -6.45 -5.64
CA GLY A 55 -11.84 -5.87 -6.25
C GLY A 55 -12.12 -4.75 -7.26
N VAL A 56 -13.23 -4.04 -7.09
CA VAL A 56 -13.70 -3.02 -8.03
C VAL A 56 -12.63 -1.99 -8.41
N PHE A 57 -11.79 -1.58 -7.45
CA PHE A 57 -10.74 -0.59 -7.71
C PHE A 57 -9.53 -1.17 -8.45
N HIS A 58 -9.21 -2.43 -8.26
CA HIS A 58 -8.19 -3.13 -9.03
C HIS A 58 -8.64 -3.33 -10.49
N ILE A 59 -9.90 -3.74 -10.69
CA ILE A 59 -10.47 -3.83 -12.03
C ILE A 59 -10.54 -2.44 -12.71
N LEU A 60 -10.87 -1.37 -11.95
CA LEU A 60 -10.82 0.00 -12.47
C LEU A 60 -9.41 0.42 -12.85
N GLU A 61 -8.42 0.09 -12.04
CA GLU A 61 -7.01 0.38 -12.30
C GLU A 61 -6.57 -0.14 -13.67
N HIS A 62 -6.82 -1.42 -13.96
CA HIS A 62 -6.53 -2.04 -15.24
C HIS A 62 -7.35 -1.40 -16.37
N SER A 63 -8.64 -1.23 -16.14
CA SER A 63 -9.62 -0.85 -17.18
C SER A 63 -9.48 0.59 -17.66
N VAL A 64 -9.09 1.55 -16.81
CA VAL A 64 -8.90 2.95 -17.23
C VAL A 64 -7.77 3.08 -18.26
N LEU A 65 -6.77 2.19 -18.20
CA LEU A 65 -5.64 2.16 -19.12
C LEU A 65 -5.93 1.42 -20.44
N CYS A 66 -7.18 0.95 -20.64
CA CYS A 66 -7.62 0.27 -21.87
C CYS A 66 -8.20 1.21 -22.94
N GLY A 67 -7.86 2.52 -22.87
CA GLY A 67 -8.25 3.53 -23.82
C GLY A 67 -9.12 4.63 -23.22
N SER A 68 -9.03 5.80 -23.81
CA SER A 68 -9.72 7.02 -23.37
C SER A 68 -10.28 7.82 -24.53
N GLU A 69 -11.03 8.88 -24.25
CA GLU A 69 -11.71 9.67 -25.29
C GLU A 69 -10.74 10.28 -26.31
N ARG A 70 -9.60 10.84 -25.86
CA ARG A 70 -8.57 11.42 -26.73
C ARG A 70 -7.64 10.38 -27.32
N TYR A 71 -7.49 9.24 -26.62
CA TYR A 71 -6.57 8.15 -27.01
C TYR A 71 -7.33 6.83 -27.12
N PRO A 72 -8.22 6.65 -28.15
CA PRO A 72 -9.09 5.50 -28.30
C PRO A 72 -8.37 4.26 -28.85
N LEU A 73 -7.21 3.95 -28.29
CA LEU A 73 -6.41 2.77 -28.64
C LEU A 73 -6.81 1.59 -27.74
N LYS A 74 -6.72 0.39 -28.28
CA LYS A 74 -7.11 -0.82 -27.52
C LYS A 74 -6.20 -1.06 -26.30
N LYS A 75 -4.91 -0.73 -26.38
CA LYS A 75 -3.92 -0.89 -25.31
C LYS A 75 -2.90 0.27 -25.31
N PRO A 76 -3.32 1.51 -25.01
CA PRO A 76 -2.41 2.66 -25.06
C PRO A 76 -1.23 2.50 -24.12
N PHE A 77 -1.41 1.90 -22.95
CA PHE A 77 -0.35 1.63 -21.98
C PHE A 77 0.80 0.80 -22.60
N VAL A 78 0.47 -0.29 -23.29
CA VAL A 78 1.48 -1.16 -23.95
C VAL A 78 2.22 -0.41 -25.07
N GLU A 79 1.51 0.44 -25.81
CA GLU A 79 2.15 1.26 -26.85
C GLU A 79 3.09 2.32 -26.26
N LEU A 80 2.70 2.97 -25.15
CA LEU A 80 3.56 3.91 -24.43
C LEU A 80 4.82 3.24 -23.89
N MET A 81 4.71 2.04 -23.32
CA MET A 81 5.87 1.29 -22.85
C MET A 81 6.91 1.04 -23.95
N LYS A 82 6.46 0.91 -25.21
CA LYS A 82 7.34 0.62 -26.36
C LYS A 82 7.88 1.88 -27.06
N THR A 83 7.13 2.97 -27.04
CA THR A 83 7.36 4.11 -27.93
C THR A 83 7.73 5.40 -27.22
N SER A 84 7.44 5.54 -25.92
CA SER A 84 7.80 6.73 -25.13
C SER A 84 9.23 6.63 -24.56
N LEU A 85 9.72 7.77 -24.08
CA LEU A 85 11.01 7.89 -23.38
C LEU A 85 10.83 7.75 -21.86
N ASN A 86 9.80 7.03 -21.45
CA ASN A 86 9.50 6.81 -20.04
C ASN A 86 10.68 6.14 -19.31
N THR A 87 10.86 6.52 -18.07
CA THR A 87 11.72 5.80 -17.11
C THR A 87 10.88 4.97 -16.15
N PHE A 88 9.58 5.26 -16.08
CA PHE A 88 8.61 4.49 -15.30
C PHE A 88 7.19 4.75 -15.80
N LEU A 89 6.42 3.69 -15.96
CA LEU A 89 4.98 3.69 -16.23
C LEU A 89 4.35 2.57 -15.42
N ASN A 90 3.33 2.87 -14.63
CA ASN A 90 2.56 1.84 -13.93
C ASN A 90 1.20 2.39 -13.48
N ALA A 91 0.37 1.51 -12.92
CA ALA A 91 -0.75 1.80 -12.05
C ALA A 91 -0.68 0.84 -10.87
N ILE A 92 -1.15 1.24 -9.70
CA ILE A 92 -1.02 0.43 -8.48
C ILE A 92 -2.24 0.67 -7.59
N THR A 93 -2.91 -0.42 -7.22
CA THR A 93 -4.00 -0.40 -6.24
C THR A 93 -3.46 -0.80 -4.86
N PHE A 94 -3.57 0.12 -3.91
CA PHE A 94 -3.30 -0.09 -2.49
C PHE A 94 -4.60 -0.37 -1.74
N PRO A 95 -4.54 -0.74 -0.46
CA PRO A 95 -5.75 -1.03 0.32
C PRO A 95 -6.77 0.11 0.41
N ASP A 96 -6.35 1.37 0.21
CA ASP A 96 -7.20 2.55 0.40
C ASP A 96 -6.99 3.66 -0.65
N ARG A 97 -6.18 3.41 -1.66
CA ARG A 97 -5.90 4.34 -2.74
C ARG A 97 -5.49 3.61 -4.02
N THR A 98 -5.75 4.25 -5.15
CA THR A 98 -5.23 3.82 -6.45
C THR A 98 -4.40 4.95 -7.03
N VAL A 99 -3.20 4.64 -7.54
CA VAL A 99 -2.23 5.62 -8.02
C VAL A 99 -1.80 5.31 -9.45
N TYR A 100 -1.58 6.37 -10.21
CA TYR A 100 -1.21 6.32 -11.63
C TYR A 100 0.07 7.13 -11.84
N PRO A 101 1.24 6.52 -11.61
CA PRO A 101 2.52 7.20 -11.73
C PRO A 101 3.13 7.09 -13.13
N ILE A 102 3.78 8.17 -13.55
CA ILE A 102 4.69 8.20 -14.70
C ILE A 102 5.97 8.92 -14.35
N SER A 103 7.07 8.57 -15.03
CA SER A 103 8.32 9.34 -14.98
C SER A 103 9.01 9.38 -16.33
N SER A 104 9.63 10.53 -16.64
CA SER A 104 10.46 10.71 -17.83
C SER A 104 11.48 11.82 -17.62
N ARG A 105 12.69 11.64 -18.16
CA ARG A 105 13.71 12.70 -18.18
C ARG A 105 13.42 13.74 -19.27
N ASN A 106 12.73 13.35 -20.32
CA ASN A 106 12.37 14.24 -21.42
C ASN A 106 11.11 15.04 -21.07
N GLN A 107 11.21 16.37 -21.12
CA GLN A 107 10.13 17.29 -20.79
C GLN A 107 8.86 17.08 -21.67
N GLN A 108 9.05 16.95 -22.98
CA GLN A 108 7.90 16.80 -23.89
C GLN A 108 7.20 15.44 -23.71
N ASP A 109 8.00 14.40 -23.52
CA ASP A 109 7.49 13.05 -23.25
C ASP A 109 6.74 13.01 -21.92
N PHE A 110 7.30 13.61 -20.86
CA PHE A 110 6.64 13.76 -19.56
C PHE A 110 5.26 14.40 -19.67
N LEU A 111 5.16 15.52 -20.41
CA LEU A 111 3.86 16.21 -20.61
C LEU A 111 2.89 15.36 -21.44
N ASN A 112 3.38 14.61 -22.43
CA ASN A 112 2.56 13.72 -23.23
C ASN A 112 2.03 12.54 -22.38
N LEU A 113 2.87 11.90 -21.58
CA LEU A 113 2.50 10.82 -20.66
C LEU A 113 1.47 11.30 -19.63
N MET A 114 1.69 12.49 -19.05
CA MET A 114 0.74 13.10 -18.13
C MET A 114 -0.63 13.28 -18.77
N ARG A 115 -0.68 13.79 -20.02
CA ARG A 115 -1.96 13.95 -20.75
C ARG A 115 -2.67 12.62 -20.99
N VAL A 116 -1.93 11.58 -21.39
CA VAL A 116 -2.52 10.25 -21.62
C VAL A 116 -3.10 9.69 -20.33
N TYR A 117 -2.38 9.80 -19.22
CA TYR A 117 -2.83 9.29 -17.92
C TYR A 117 -4.01 10.09 -17.37
N MET A 118 -4.00 11.40 -17.49
CA MET A 118 -5.12 12.25 -17.09
C MET A 118 -6.40 11.94 -17.88
N ASP A 119 -6.27 11.76 -19.20
CA ASP A 119 -7.42 11.39 -20.03
C ASP A 119 -7.92 9.97 -19.71
N ALA A 120 -6.99 9.05 -19.46
CA ALA A 120 -7.32 7.67 -19.07
C ALA A 120 -8.12 7.61 -17.76
N VAL A 121 -7.71 8.32 -16.73
CA VAL A 121 -8.38 8.25 -15.42
C VAL A 121 -9.69 9.03 -15.36
N LEU A 122 -9.82 10.15 -16.12
CA LEU A 122 -11.02 11.00 -16.07
C LEU A 122 -12.04 10.72 -17.19
N HIS A 123 -11.59 10.28 -18.36
CA HIS A 123 -12.43 10.07 -19.55
C HIS A 123 -12.21 8.71 -20.19
N PRO A 124 -12.21 7.59 -19.41
CA PRO A 124 -11.91 6.27 -19.94
C PRO A 124 -13.03 5.72 -20.84
N LEU A 125 -12.66 4.91 -21.82
CA LEU A 125 -13.63 4.22 -22.69
C LEU A 125 -14.45 3.17 -21.96
N LEU A 126 -14.00 2.68 -20.82
CA LEU A 126 -14.72 1.70 -20.01
C LEU A 126 -16.17 2.14 -19.68
N LEU A 127 -16.44 3.46 -19.60
CA LEU A 127 -17.78 3.98 -19.30
C LEU A 127 -18.80 3.74 -20.43
N ARG A 128 -18.32 3.50 -21.65
CA ARG A 128 -19.13 3.31 -22.87
C ARG A 128 -18.93 1.94 -23.52
N ASN A 129 -17.86 1.24 -23.14
CA ASN A 129 -17.54 -0.08 -23.69
C ASN A 129 -17.49 -1.15 -22.59
N PRO A 130 -18.57 -1.92 -22.38
CA PRO A 130 -18.62 -2.95 -21.36
C PRO A 130 -17.66 -4.12 -21.62
N GLU A 131 -17.15 -4.29 -22.85
CA GLU A 131 -16.19 -5.36 -23.16
C GLU A 131 -14.88 -5.17 -22.40
N ILE A 132 -14.50 -3.92 -22.07
CA ILE A 132 -13.31 -3.63 -21.26
C ILE A 132 -13.47 -4.23 -19.86
N PHE A 133 -14.64 -4.03 -19.24
CA PHE A 133 -14.96 -4.65 -17.95
C PHE A 133 -14.91 -6.16 -18.01
N GLY A 134 -15.50 -6.77 -19.06
CA GLY A 134 -15.46 -8.23 -19.23
C GLY A 134 -14.03 -8.76 -19.43
N GLN A 135 -13.19 -8.04 -20.18
CA GLN A 135 -11.80 -8.44 -20.43
C GLN A 135 -10.92 -8.29 -19.18
N GLU A 136 -10.95 -7.14 -18.54
CA GLU A 136 -10.05 -6.84 -17.42
C GLU A 136 -10.57 -7.39 -16.08
N GLY A 137 -11.88 -7.35 -15.85
CA GLY A 137 -12.52 -7.87 -14.64
C GLY A 137 -12.78 -9.35 -14.70
N TRP A 138 -13.98 -9.69 -15.21
CA TRP A 138 -14.41 -11.09 -15.34
C TRP A 138 -15.50 -11.28 -16.38
N HIS A 139 -15.57 -12.51 -16.93
CA HIS A 139 -16.64 -12.99 -17.81
C HIS A 139 -16.71 -14.51 -17.76
N TYR A 140 -17.83 -15.06 -18.21
CA TYR A 140 -17.93 -16.50 -18.43
C TYR A 140 -17.40 -16.88 -19.82
N GLU A 141 -16.60 -17.93 -19.88
CA GLU A 141 -16.12 -18.55 -21.12
C GLU A 141 -16.63 -19.98 -21.24
N LEU A 142 -17.15 -20.32 -22.42
CA LEU A 142 -17.57 -21.68 -22.72
C LEU A 142 -16.43 -22.46 -23.37
N GLY A 143 -15.93 -23.45 -22.67
CA GLY A 143 -14.89 -24.35 -23.18
C GLY A 143 -15.36 -25.24 -24.34
N ALA A 144 -14.42 -25.79 -25.09
CA ALA A 144 -14.69 -26.69 -26.21
C ALA A 144 -15.38 -28.03 -25.79
N ASP A 145 -15.24 -28.38 -24.53
CA ASP A 145 -15.87 -29.52 -23.85
C ASP A 145 -17.28 -29.21 -23.33
N GLY A 146 -17.72 -27.97 -23.42
CA GLY A 146 -19.02 -27.52 -22.93
C GLY A 146 -19.00 -27.04 -21.48
N ASP A 147 -17.86 -27.06 -20.79
CA ASP A 147 -17.71 -26.55 -19.45
C ASP A 147 -17.67 -25.00 -19.42
N VAL A 148 -18.28 -24.39 -18.43
CA VAL A 148 -18.28 -22.96 -18.23
C VAL A 148 -17.24 -22.60 -17.18
N SER A 149 -16.33 -21.70 -17.52
CA SER A 149 -15.32 -21.18 -16.58
C SER A 149 -15.40 -19.65 -16.46
N CYS A 150 -14.98 -19.12 -15.33
CA CYS A 150 -14.80 -17.68 -15.13
C CYS A 150 -13.39 -17.30 -15.58
N GLN A 151 -13.28 -16.23 -16.36
CA GLN A 151 -12.04 -15.69 -16.90
C GLN A 151 -12.01 -14.18 -16.75
N GLY A 152 -10.83 -13.58 -16.82
CA GLY A 152 -10.60 -12.14 -16.75
C GLY A 152 -9.16 -11.87 -16.31
N VAL A 153 -8.62 -10.71 -16.67
CA VAL A 153 -7.21 -10.40 -16.32
C VAL A 153 -7.04 -10.36 -14.81
N VAL A 154 -7.80 -9.51 -14.10
CA VAL A 154 -7.75 -9.38 -12.64
C VAL A 154 -8.22 -10.67 -11.95
N PHE A 155 -9.30 -11.30 -12.45
CA PHE A 155 -9.76 -12.57 -11.89
C PHE A 155 -8.66 -13.64 -11.89
N ASN A 156 -7.95 -13.82 -13.01
CA ASN A 156 -6.89 -14.81 -13.11
C ASN A 156 -5.66 -14.45 -12.29
N GLU A 157 -5.31 -13.14 -12.21
CA GLU A 157 -4.24 -12.66 -11.37
C GLU A 157 -4.52 -12.96 -9.90
N MET A 158 -5.71 -12.60 -9.41
CA MET A 158 -6.09 -12.82 -8.03
C MET A 158 -6.26 -14.29 -7.69
N LYS A 159 -6.69 -15.12 -8.64
CA LYS A 159 -6.65 -16.58 -8.48
C LYS A 159 -5.22 -17.08 -8.24
N GLY A 160 -4.24 -16.49 -8.93
CA GLY A 160 -2.82 -16.76 -8.67
C GLY A 160 -2.37 -16.31 -7.28
N VAL A 161 -2.77 -15.10 -6.83
CA VAL A 161 -2.46 -14.59 -5.48
C VAL A 161 -3.08 -15.48 -4.40
N PHE A 162 -4.34 -15.88 -4.55
CA PHE A 162 -5.05 -16.74 -3.59
C PHE A 162 -4.57 -18.20 -3.59
N SER A 163 -3.73 -18.60 -4.55
CA SER A 163 -3.02 -19.89 -4.44
C SER A 163 -1.93 -19.89 -3.36
N SER A 164 -1.55 -18.71 -2.85
CA SER A 164 -0.57 -18.55 -1.77
C SER A 164 -1.24 -18.61 -0.39
N PRO A 165 -0.92 -19.60 0.46
CA PRO A 165 -1.43 -19.65 1.82
C PRO A 165 -0.99 -18.46 2.69
N ASP A 166 0.16 -17.86 2.38
CA ASP A 166 0.66 -16.66 3.09
C ASP A 166 -0.24 -15.45 2.82
N ALA A 167 -0.68 -15.27 1.56
CA ALA A 167 -1.59 -14.19 1.19
C ALA A 167 -2.98 -14.38 1.83
N GLN A 168 -3.52 -15.60 1.81
CA GLN A 168 -4.80 -15.90 2.46
C GLN A 168 -4.75 -15.62 3.96
N LEU A 169 -3.66 -15.99 4.63
CA LEU A 169 -3.45 -15.73 6.04
C LEU A 169 -3.37 -14.23 6.34
N GLU A 170 -2.66 -13.47 5.52
CA GLU A 170 -2.57 -12.01 5.63
C GLU A 170 -3.94 -11.34 5.48
N TYR A 171 -4.72 -11.72 4.47
CA TYR A 171 -6.07 -11.19 4.27
C TYR A 171 -6.99 -11.50 5.46
N GLU A 172 -6.94 -12.71 6.00
CA GLU A 172 -7.76 -13.06 7.17
C GLU A 172 -7.31 -12.30 8.43
N ILE A 173 -6.01 -12.08 8.63
CA ILE A 173 -5.52 -11.22 9.72
C ILE A 173 -6.07 -9.80 9.58
N ASN A 174 -5.99 -9.20 8.40
CA ASN A 174 -6.53 -7.86 8.15
C ASN A 174 -8.04 -7.80 8.37
N ARG A 175 -8.79 -8.80 7.92
CA ARG A 175 -10.25 -8.92 8.12
C ARG A 175 -10.62 -8.92 9.60
N ARG A 176 -9.77 -9.51 10.45
CA ARG A 176 -9.99 -9.57 11.91
C ARG A 176 -9.51 -8.33 12.65
N LEU A 177 -8.44 -7.71 12.18
CA LEU A 177 -7.94 -6.48 12.80
C LEU A 177 -8.78 -5.26 12.47
N PHE A 178 -9.41 -5.23 11.27
CA PHE A 178 -10.10 -4.05 10.74
C PHE A 178 -11.56 -4.33 10.33
N PRO A 179 -12.40 -4.96 11.18
CA PRO A 179 -13.76 -5.38 10.79
C PRO A 179 -14.68 -4.23 10.38
N ASP A 180 -14.43 -3.00 10.84
CA ASP A 180 -15.31 -1.86 10.66
C ASP A 180 -14.79 -0.83 9.64
N THR A 181 -13.66 -1.12 8.96
CA THR A 181 -13.05 -0.21 7.98
C THR A 181 -12.86 -0.88 6.62
N CYS A 182 -12.44 -0.10 5.62
CA CYS A 182 -12.16 -0.62 4.28
C CYS A 182 -11.04 -1.67 4.25
N TYR A 183 -10.16 -1.67 5.25
CA TYR A 183 -9.02 -2.60 5.31
C TYR A 183 -9.40 -4.06 5.60
N ARG A 184 -10.67 -4.33 5.95
CA ARG A 184 -11.18 -5.70 6.06
C ARG A 184 -11.29 -6.41 4.72
N TRP A 185 -11.46 -5.61 3.63
CA TRP A 185 -11.72 -6.13 2.31
C TRP A 185 -10.42 -6.33 1.52
N VAL A 186 -10.43 -7.31 0.63
CA VAL A 186 -9.31 -7.56 -0.28
C VAL A 186 -9.38 -6.54 -1.42
N ALA A 187 -8.56 -5.50 -1.38
CA ALA A 187 -8.57 -4.43 -2.37
C ALA A 187 -8.33 -4.94 -3.80
N GLY A 188 -7.52 -5.99 -3.96
CA GLY A 188 -7.28 -6.67 -5.23
C GLY A 188 -8.48 -7.49 -5.73
N GLY A 189 -9.38 -7.87 -4.84
CA GLY A 189 -10.51 -8.75 -5.10
C GLY A 189 -10.26 -10.20 -4.70
N ASP A 190 -11.29 -10.84 -4.14
CA ASP A 190 -11.29 -12.27 -3.87
C ASP A 190 -11.91 -13.00 -5.07
N PRO A 191 -11.24 -14.00 -5.66
CA PRO A 191 -11.75 -14.74 -6.82
C PRO A 191 -13.16 -15.33 -6.63
N GLU A 192 -13.56 -15.63 -5.39
CA GLU A 192 -14.91 -16.11 -5.09
C GLU A 192 -15.96 -14.99 -5.20
N HIS A 193 -15.57 -13.73 -4.98
CA HIS A 193 -16.44 -12.55 -4.94
C HIS A 193 -16.30 -11.65 -6.18
N ILE A 194 -15.18 -11.66 -6.90
CA ILE A 194 -15.00 -10.88 -8.13
C ILE A 194 -16.19 -11.05 -9.10
N PRO A 195 -16.77 -12.26 -9.32
CA PRO A 195 -17.90 -12.46 -10.23
C PRO A 195 -19.23 -11.85 -9.76
N GLU A 196 -19.30 -11.31 -8.56
CA GLU A 196 -20.47 -10.59 -8.04
C GLU A 196 -20.52 -9.13 -8.51
N LEU A 197 -19.38 -8.59 -8.98
CA LEU A 197 -19.30 -7.21 -9.45
C LEU A 197 -20.07 -7.05 -10.77
N THR A 198 -21.00 -6.13 -10.79
CA THR A 198 -21.75 -5.76 -11.99
C THR A 198 -21.12 -4.56 -12.69
N TYR A 199 -21.33 -4.46 -14.01
CA TYR A 199 -20.86 -3.32 -14.80
C TYR A 199 -21.43 -1.98 -14.30
N GLU A 200 -22.67 -1.97 -13.77
CA GLU A 200 -23.28 -0.76 -13.22
C GLU A 200 -22.60 -0.30 -11.91
N GLN A 201 -22.28 -1.23 -11.01
CA GLN A 201 -21.51 -0.94 -9.79
C GLN A 201 -20.10 -0.44 -10.12
N PHE A 202 -19.45 -1.06 -11.10
CA PHE A 202 -18.15 -0.67 -11.60
C PHE A 202 -18.14 0.77 -12.14
N LYS A 203 -19.09 1.15 -12.98
CA LYS A 203 -19.24 2.54 -13.45
C LYS A 203 -19.55 3.54 -12.33
N ALA A 204 -20.40 3.14 -11.38
CA ALA A 204 -20.73 3.97 -10.24
C ALA A 204 -19.51 4.22 -9.34
N ALA A 205 -18.64 3.22 -9.16
CA ALA A 205 -17.38 3.36 -8.46
C ALA A 205 -16.46 4.39 -9.15
N HIS A 206 -16.29 4.29 -10.47
CA HIS A 206 -15.52 5.29 -11.21
C HIS A 206 -16.11 6.70 -11.02
N ALA A 207 -17.41 6.89 -11.25
CA ALA A 207 -18.06 8.19 -11.13
C ALA A 207 -17.91 8.82 -9.74
N ARG A 208 -17.88 7.99 -8.68
CA ARG A 208 -17.78 8.45 -7.29
C ARG A 208 -16.35 8.76 -6.86
N TYR A 209 -15.38 7.94 -7.27
CA TYR A 209 -14.01 8.00 -6.72
C TYR A 209 -13.02 8.67 -7.67
N TYR A 210 -13.21 8.58 -8.99
CA TYR A 210 -12.33 9.18 -10.00
C TYR A 210 -12.78 10.58 -10.38
N HIS A 211 -12.97 11.42 -9.37
CA HIS A 211 -13.37 12.81 -9.53
C HIS A 211 -12.24 13.74 -9.06
N PRO A 212 -12.00 14.89 -9.73
CA PRO A 212 -10.95 15.83 -9.33
C PRO A 212 -10.99 16.25 -7.86
N SER A 213 -12.17 16.37 -7.24
CA SER A 213 -12.30 16.71 -5.81
C SER A 213 -11.73 15.62 -4.86
N ASN A 214 -11.49 14.41 -5.36
CA ASN A 214 -10.85 13.31 -4.67
C ASN A 214 -9.40 13.09 -5.12
N ALA A 215 -8.93 13.86 -6.11
CA ALA A 215 -7.62 13.69 -6.69
C ALA A 215 -6.52 14.34 -5.84
N CYS A 216 -5.42 13.61 -5.67
CA CYS A 216 -4.16 14.09 -5.14
C CYS A 216 -3.09 13.97 -6.22
N PHE A 217 -2.56 15.11 -6.67
CA PHE A 217 -1.45 15.15 -7.61
C PHE A 217 -0.14 15.26 -6.87
N PHE A 218 0.84 14.51 -7.32
CA PHE A 218 2.22 14.66 -6.88
C PHE A 218 3.14 14.89 -8.07
N LEU A 219 4.01 15.87 -7.95
CA LEU A 219 5.04 16.23 -8.92
C LEU A 219 6.41 16.23 -8.23
N ASP A 220 7.42 15.73 -8.92
CA ASP A 220 8.80 15.80 -8.47
C ASP A 220 9.74 16.17 -9.60
N GLY A 221 10.75 16.94 -9.29
CA GLY A 221 11.85 17.28 -10.16
C GLY A 221 11.79 18.67 -10.80
N ALA A 222 12.82 18.96 -11.61
CA ALA A 222 12.97 20.22 -12.34
C ALA A 222 12.01 20.27 -13.53
N LEU A 223 10.83 20.85 -13.31
CA LEU A 223 9.78 20.98 -14.33
C LEU A 223 9.25 22.41 -14.41
N GLU A 224 8.67 22.75 -15.56
CA GLU A 224 7.98 24.02 -15.77
C GLU A 224 6.58 23.94 -15.15
N LEU A 225 6.47 24.30 -13.86
CA LEU A 225 5.22 24.15 -13.10
C LEU A 225 4.06 24.84 -13.79
N ASP A 226 4.23 26.07 -14.28
CA ASP A 226 3.15 26.83 -14.93
C ASP A 226 2.57 26.06 -16.12
N THR A 227 3.39 25.42 -16.93
CA THR A 227 2.96 24.58 -18.05
C THR A 227 2.13 23.37 -17.57
N VAL A 228 2.59 22.71 -16.51
CA VAL A 228 1.86 21.57 -15.94
C VAL A 228 0.51 22.00 -15.37
N LEU A 229 0.47 23.09 -14.60
CA LEU A 229 -0.76 23.62 -14.01
C LEU A 229 -1.75 24.10 -15.08
N GLU A 230 -1.25 24.70 -16.18
CA GLU A 230 -2.10 25.12 -17.30
C GLU A 230 -2.76 23.92 -17.99
N ILE A 231 -2.00 22.85 -18.22
CA ILE A 231 -2.54 21.60 -18.81
C ILE A 231 -3.58 20.99 -17.88
N LEU A 232 -3.26 20.82 -16.61
CA LEU A 232 -4.21 20.26 -15.64
C LEU A 232 -5.49 21.09 -15.56
N ASP A 233 -5.39 22.41 -15.41
CA ASP A 233 -6.52 23.31 -15.32
C ASP A 233 -7.36 23.28 -16.59
N LYS A 234 -6.79 23.67 -17.74
CA LYS A 234 -7.54 23.93 -18.97
C LYS A 234 -7.98 22.66 -19.70
N GLU A 235 -7.16 21.61 -19.67
CA GLU A 235 -7.46 20.41 -20.45
C GLU A 235 -8.31 19.39 -19.68
N TYR A 236 -8.25 19.40 -18.32
CA TYR A 236 -8.84 18.33 -17.51
C TYR A 236 -9.76 18.82 -16.39
N LEU A 237 -9.39 19.85 -15.63
CA LEU A 237 -10.10 20.19 -14.40
C LEU A 237 -11.21 21.24 -14.59
N SER A 238 -11.08 22.13 -15.54
CA SER A 238 -12.04 23.25 -15.77
C SER A 238 -13.47 22.79 -16.11
N GLY A 239 -13.64 21.57 -16.61
CA GLY A 239 -14.94 20.96 -16.89
C GLY A 239 -15.68 20.43 -15.66
N TYR A 240 -15.03 20.38 -14.49
CA TYR A 240 -15.57 19.82 -13.26
C TYR A 240 -15.89 20.92 -12.24
N THR A 241 -16.88 20.65 -11.41
CA THR A 241 -17.20 21.48 -10.22
C THR A 241 -16.84 20.72 -8.96
N ARG A 242 -16.61 21.44 -7.85
CA ARG A 242 -16.31 20.81 -6.56
C ARG A 242 -17.50 19.97 -6.10
N VAL A 243 -17.22 18.72 -5.74
CA VAL A 243 -18.16 17.81 -5.08
C VAL A 243 -17.59 17.38 -3.72
N THR A 244 -18.44 16.84 -2.85
CA THR A 244 -17.97 16.26 -1.60
C THR A 244 -17.22 14.96 -1.89
N PRO A 245 -15.92 14.86 -1.55
CA PRO A 245 -15.16 13.64 -1.75
C PRO A 245 -15.71 12.50 -0.85
N PRO A 246 -15.28 11.26 -1.06
CA PRO A 246 -15.57 10.17 -0.13
C PRO A 246 -15.21 10.55 1.31
N PRO A 247 -15.96 10.07 2.32
CA PRO A 247 -15.67 10.40 3.71
C PRO A 247 -14.28 9.86 4.11
N PRO A 248 -13.60 10.52 5.07
CA PRO A 248 -12.36 9.99 5.62
C PRO A 248 -12.54 8.57 6.18
N ILE A 249 -11.51 7.75 6.04
CA ILE A 249 -11.49 6.40 6.61
C ILE A 249 -11.53 6.55 8.14
N PRO A 250 -12.49 5.91 8.83
CA PRO A 250 -12.53 5.96 10.28
C PRO A 250 -11.40 5.12 10.90
N LEU A 251 -10.96 5.51 12.10
CA LEU A 251 -10.07 4.64 12.87
C LEU A 251 -10.84 3.41 13.33
N GLN A 252 -10.21 2.25 13.19
CA GLN A 252 -10.71 1.01 13.75
C GLN A 252 -10.60 1.07 15.28
N PRO A 253 -11.69 0.92 16.01
CA PRO A 253 -11.63 0.74 17.46
C PRO A 253 -10.86 -0.54 17.84
N PRO A 254 -10.28 -0.62 19.04
CA PRO A 254 -9.69 -1.87 19.53
C PRO A 254 -10.66 -3.05 19.37
N VAL A 255 -10.15 -4.13 18.78
CA VAL A 255 -10.91 -5.37 18.62
C VAL A 255 -10.54 -6.36 19.71
N ASP A 256 -11.49 -7.14 20.17
CA ASP A 256 -11.20 -8.27 21.04
C ASP A 256 -10.40 -9.31 20.26
N GLY A 257 -9.34 -9.80 20.88
CA GLY A 257 -8.56 -10.88 20.30
C GLY A 257 -9.47 -12.09 20.02
N GLY A 258 -9.30 -12.68 18.86
CA GLY A 258 -10.06 -13.85 18.44
C GLY A 258 -9.14 -14.94 17.91
N ARG A 259 -9.66 -16.15 17.79
CA ARG A 259 -9.01 -17.25 17.09
C ARG A 259 -9.91 -17.70 15.95
N VAL A 260 -9.33 -17.83 14.78
CA VAL A 260 -10.01 -18.38 13.60
C VAL A 260 -9.11 -19.46 12.99
N THR A 261 -9.73 -20.45 12.40
CA THR A 261 -9.07 -21.44 11.55
C THR A 261 -9.66 -21.31 10.17
N ILE A 262 -8.79 -21.20 9.18
CA ILE A 262 -9.15 -21.21 7.75
C ILE A 262 -8.50 -22.41 7.10
N ASP A 263 -9.17 -22.96 6.12
CA ASP A 263 -8.65 -24.04 5.29
C ASP A 263 -8.07 -23.44 4.00
N TYR A 264 -7.03 -24.06 3.45
CA TYR A 264 -6.48 -23.71 2.15
C TYR A 264 -6.17 -24.98 1.35
N GLU A 265 -6.15 -24.84 0.04
CA GLU A 265 -5.93 -25.97 -0.86
C GLU A 265 -4.46 -26.40 -0.88
N LEU A 266 -4.25 -27.71 -0.79
CA LEU A 266 -2.96 -28.36 -1.05
C LEU A 266 -3.05 -29.22 -2.31
N SER A 267 -1.92 -29.36 -3.00
CA SER A 267 -1.84 -30.31 -4.09
C SER A 267 -2.16 -31.74 -3.57
N PRO A 268 -2.94 -32.56 -4.32
CA PRO A 268 -3.24 -33.95 -3.92
C PRO A 268 -2.02 -34.83 -3.65
N ARG A 269 -0.82 -34.38 -4.00
CA ARG A 269 0.45 -35.09 -3.81
C ARG A 269 1.22 -34.64 -2.57
N GLU A 270 0.75 -33.57 -1.91
CA GLU A 270 1.38 -33.03 -0.71
C GLU A 270 0.80 -33.69 0.54
N GLU A 271 1.67 -34.04 1.48
CA GLU A 271 1.27 -34.55 2.79
C GLU A 271 0.81 -33.37 3.66
N LEU A 272 -0.19 -33.55 4.52
CA LEU A 272 -0.66 -32.51 5.45
C LEU A 272 0.41 -32.12 6.49
N ALA A 273 1.31 -33.02 6.81
CA ALA A 273 2.39 -32.75 7.75
C ALA A 273 3.31 -31.60 7.24
N GLY A 274 3.56 -30.62 8.09
CA GLY A 274 4.43 -29.48 7.74
C GLY A 274 3.78 -28.41 6.87
N HIS A 275 2.46 -28.43 6.68
CA HIS A 275 1.75 -27.39 5.90
C HIS A 275 0.86 -26.47 6.74
N TYR A 276 0.85 -26.62 8.05
CA TYR A 276 0.10 -25.72 8.91
C TYR A 276 0.82 -24.36 9.04
N ARG A 277 0.04 -23.31 9.29
CA ARG A 277 0.52 -21.94 9.48
C ARG A 277 -0.11 -21.34 10.71
N LEU A 278 0.61 -20.45 11.38
CA LEU A 278 0.11 -19.67 12.50
C LEU A 278 0.33 -18.18 12.20
N GLY A 279 -0.73 -17.40 12.20
CA GLY A 279 -0.68 -15.95 12.07
C GLY A 279 -1.09 -15.26 13.37
N LEU A 280 -0.38 -14.20 13.73
CA LEU A 280 -0.73 -13.28 14.81
C LEU A 280 -0.69 -11.86 14.28
N GLY A 281 -1.76 -11.08 14.52
CA GLY A 281 -1.88 -9.71 14.05
C GLY A 281 -2.09 -8.73 15.19
N PHE A 282 -1.54 -7.52 15.05
CA PHE A 282 -1.67 -6.43 16.01
C PHE A 282 -1.77 -5.09 15.29
N VAL A 283 -2.69 -4.21 15.68
CA VAL A 283 -2.72 -2.83 15.19
C VAL A 283 -1.57 -2.05 15.84
N ALA A 284 -0.77 -1.35 15.03
CA ALA A 284 0.49 -0.72 15.45
C ALA A 284 0.41 0.81 15.51
N GLY A 285 -0.67 1.36 16.06
CA GLY A 285 -0.88 2.81 16.15
C GLY A 285 -1.51 3.40 14.89
N THR A 286 -1.04 4.57 14.47
CA THR A 286 -1.56 5.30 13.31
C THR A 286 -0.42 5.80 12.41
N PHE A 287 -0.75 6.28 11.22
CA PHE A 287 0.21 6.92 10.30
C PHE A 287 1.00 8.08 10.94
N ARG A 288 0.51 8.68 12.03
CA ARG A 288 1.16 9.80 12.73
C ARG A 288 2.31 9.35 13.62
N ASP A 289 2.32 8.10 14.03
CA ASP A 289 3.26 7.56 15.02
C ASP A 289 4.57 7.09 14.34
N ARG A 290 5.21 8.00 13.57
CA ARG A 290 6.36 7.68 12.72
C ARG A 290 7.53 7.05 13.50
N GLU A 291 7.90 7.63 14.66
CA GLU A 291 8.99 7.09 15.47
C GLU A 291 8.69 5.67 15.94
N GLN A 292 7.44 5.42 16.36
CA GLN A 292 7.00 4.09 16.76
C GLN A 292 7.03 3.11 15.58
N ARG A 293 6.56 3.52 14.38
CA ARG A 293 6.59 2.68 13.18
C ARG A 293 8.02 2.31 12.79
N THR A 294 8.94 3.29 12.81
CA THR A 294 10.37 3.05 12.53
C THR A 294 10.99 2.10 13.57
N ALA A 295 10.66 2.27 14.84
CA ALA A 295 11.11 1.36 15.89
C ALA A 295 10.53 -0.06 15.74
N LEU A 296 9.27 -0.19 15.32
CA LEU A 296 8.63 -1.47 15.03
C LEU A 296 9.24 -2.14 13.81
N GLN A 297 9.56 -1.39 12.75
CA GLN A 297 10.27 -1.93 11.59
C GLN A 297 11.64 -2.51 12.00
N ALA A 298 12.42 -1.75 12.76
CA ALA A 298 13.68 -2.25 13.30
C ALA A 298 13.48 -3.47 14.20
N LEU A 299 12.42 -3.52 15.00
CA LEU A 299 12.10 -4.66 15.85
C LEU A 299 11.77 -5.92 15.04
N CYS A 300 11.05 -5.79 13.91
CA CYS A 300 10.79 -6.91 13.00
C CYS A 300 12.11 -7.55 12.54
N ASP A 301 13.05 -6.73 12.08
CA ASP A 301 14.36 -7.19 11.62
C ASP A 301 15.22 -7.78 12.74
N VAL A 302 15.20 -7.18 13.93
CA VAL A 302 15.89 -7.70 15.11
C VAL A 302 15.37 -9.08 15.49
N LEU A 303 14.05 -9.32 15.43
CA LEU A 303 13.40 -10.55 15.87
C LEU A 303 13.45 -11.67 14.83
N CYS A 304 13.32 -11.35 13.53
CA CYS A 304 13.14 -12.32 12.45
C CYS A 304 13.94 -12.04 11.17
N GLY A 305 14.76 -10.97 11.08
CA GLY A 305 15.42 -10.55 9.84
C GLY A 305 16.43 -11.54 9.25
N ASP A 306 16.94 -12.48 10.02
CA ASP A 306 17.80 -13.56 9.56
C ASP A 306 17.64 -14.81 10.45
N ASN A 307 18.27 -15.93 10.06
CA ASN A 307 18.15 -17.21 10.78
C ASN A 307 18.77 -17.19 12.20
N GLU A 308 19.64 -16.25 12.52
CA GLU A 308 20.22 -16.04 13.84
C GLU A 308 19.38 -15.09 14.71
N ALA A 309 18.34 -14.47 14.13
CA ALA A 309 17.41 -13.62 14.86
C ALA A 309 16.71 -14.41 15.97
N PRO A 310 16.56 -13.85 17.17
CA PRO A 310 16.24 -14.65 18.36
C PRO A 310 14.95 -15.44 18.26
N LEU A 311 13.87 -14.86 17.75
CA LEU A 311 12.60 -15.55 17.63
C LEU A 311 12.65 -16.61 16.52
N LYS A 312 13.16 -16.27 15.35
CA LYS A 312 13.31 -17.19 14.22
C LYS A 312 14.20 -18.38 14.61
N ARG A 313 15.38 -18.10 15.14
CA ARG A 313 16.32 -19.13 15.59
C ARG A 313 15.71 -20.10 16.61
N ARG A 314 14.93 -19.59 17.58
CA ARG A 314 14.30 -20.44 18.60
C ARG A 314 13.36 -21.47 17.97
N LEU A 315 12.44 -21.02 17.10
CA LEU A 315 11.47 -21.91 16.48
C LEU A 315 12.11 -22.89 15.51
N LEU A 316 13.08 -22.43 14.72
CA LEU A 316 13.82 -23.28 13.80
C LEU A 316 14.65 -24.36 14.55
N ALA A 317 15.38 -23.98 15.63
CA ALA A 317 16.18 -24.89 16.39
C ALA A 317 15.36 -25.97 17.12
N GLN A 318 14.11 -25.69 17.46
CA GLN A 318 13.19 -26.65 18.07
C GLN A 318 12.43 -27.48 17.01
N GLY A 319 12.65 -27.22 15.71
CA GLY A 319 11.94 -27.88 14.63
C GLY A 319 10.44 -27.62 14.67
N LEU A 320 10.01 -26.45 15.17
CA LEU A 320 8.60 -26.07 15.28
C LEU A 320 8.09 -25.43 14.00
N ALA A 321 8.97 -24.88 13.19
CA ALA A 321 8.64 -24.22 11.93
C ALA A 321 9.77 -24.38 10.94
N GLN A 322 9.49 -24.20 9.65
CA GLN A 322 10.50 -24.07 8.61
C GLN A 322 10.89 -22.62 8.38
N ASP A 323 9.99 -21.68 8.66
CA ASP A 323 10.25 -20.25 8.58
C ASP A 323 9.38 -19.45 9.55
N VAL A 324 9.86 -18.24 9.92
CA VAL A 324 9.14 -17.29 10.78
C VAL A 324 9.43 -15.88 10.29
N ASP A 325 8.38 -15.12 10.02
CA ASP A 325 8.49 -13.74 9.58
C ASP A 325 7.64 -12.81 10.46
N ILE A 326 8.11 -11.58 10.64
CA ILE A 326 7.32 -10.47 11.18
C ILE A 326 7.38 -9.33 10.16
N THR A 327 6.21 -8.85 9.77
CA THR A 327 6.08 -7.76 8.81
C THR A 327 5.31 -6.61 9.44
N LEU A 328 5.81 -5.39 9.28
CA LEU A 328 5.04 -4.17 9.51
C LEU A 328 4.32 -3.81 8.22
N CYS A 329 2.99 -4.00 8.19
CA CYS A 329 2.13 -3.56 7.09
C CYS A 329 1.85 -2.06 7.29
N ASP A 330 2.67 -1.22 6.68
CA ASP A 330 2.67 0.24 6.79
C ASP A 330 2.07 0.93 5.56
N GLY A 331 2.10 2.26 5.52
CA GLY A 331 1.59 3.07 4.41
C GLY A 331 0.08 3.21 4.39
N VAL A 332 -0.62 2.83 5.45
CA VAL A 332 -2.08 2.92 5.65
C VAL A 332 -2.42 3.75 6.88
N LEU A 333 -3.70 4.10 7.06
CA LEU A 333 -4.15 4.93 8.19
C LEU A 333 -3.75 4.36 9.55
N GLN A 334 -3.91 3.05 9.72
CA GLN A 334 -3.50 2.31 10.92
C GLN A 334 -2.64 1.12 10.51
N PRO A 335 -1.33 1.21 10.64
CA PRO A 335 -0.42 0.10 10.37
C PRO A 335 -0.72 -1.13 11.24
N SER A 336 -0.39 -2.29 10.74
CA SER A 336 -0.48 -3.55 11.51
C SER A 336 0.85 -4.29 11.51
N LEU A 337 1.09 -5.03 12.58
CA LEU A 337 2.21 -5.93 12.75
C LEU A 337 1.70 -7.35 12.62
N GLN A 338 2.27 -8.11 11.71
CA GLN A 338 1.85 -9.47 11.41
C GLN A 338 3.02 -10.42 11.59
N LEU A 339 2.87 -11.39 12.48
CA LEU A 339 3.81 -12.49 12.67
C LEU A 339 3.23 -13.73 12.02
N GLN A 340 4.01 -14.37 11.16
CA GLN A 340 3.66 -15.61 10.50
C GLN A 340 4.69 -16.70 10.82
N VAL A 341 4.21 -17.85 11.29
CA VAL A 341 5.02 -19.06 11.51
C VAL A 341 4.60 -20.07 10.45
N LYS A 342 5.56 -20.50 9.63
CA LYS A 342 5.28 -21.21 8.38
C LYS A 342 5.70 -22.68 8.46
N ASN A 343 4.91 -23.51 7.81
CA ASN A 343 5.19 -24.93 7.61
C ASN A 343 5.40 -25.69 8.94
N LEU A 344 4.39 -25.58 9.82
CA LEU A 344 4.33 -26.30 11.08
C LEU A 344 3.71 -27.69 10.90
N ASP A 345 3.99 -28.56 11.85
CA ASP A 345 3.18 -29.75 12.08
C ASP A 345 1.93 -29.36 12.90
N GLY A 346 0.74 -29.73 12.46
CA GLY A 346 -0.52 -29.38 13.11
C GLY A 346 -0.63 -29.87 14.55
N CYS A 347 -0.03 -31.02 14.90
CA CYS A 347 0.00 -31.51 16.26
C CYS A 347 0.89 -30.68 17.20
N ARG A 348 1.78 -29.82 16.65
CA ARG A 348 2.70 -28.96 17.40
C ARG A 348 2.31 -27.46 17.36
N LEU A 349 1.14 -27.13 16.82
CA LEU A 349 0.66 -25.73 16.68
C LEU A 349 0.63 -24.98 18.03
N GLN A 350 0.14 -25.64 19.09
CA GLN A 350 0.09 -25.06 20.43
C GLN A 350 1.50 -24.84 21.01
N GLU A 351 2.40 -25.81 20.81
CA GLU A 351 3.80 -25.69 21.24
C GLU A 351 4.50 -24.51 20.54
N ALA A 352 4.27 -24.33 19.22
CA ALA A 352 4.80 -23.18 18.49
C ALA A 352 4.26 -21.86 19.03
N GLN A 353 2.96 -21.77 19.31
CA GLN A 353 2.33 -20.59 19.90
C GLN A 353 2.90 -20.25 21.27
N GLU A 354 3.11 -21.26 22.12
CA GLU A 354 3.74 -21.09 23.43
C GLU A 354 5.20 -20.63 23.29
N ALA A 355 5.97 -21.24 22.39
CA ALA A 355 7.36 -20.88 22.13
C ALA A 355 7.50 -19.41 21.67
N VAL A 356 6.58 -18.92 20.80
CA VAL A 356 6.54 -17.50 20.42
C VAL A 356 6.30 -16.61 21.63
N ARG A 357 5.29 -16.91 22.45
CA ARG A 357 4.95 -16.12 23.65
C ARG A 357 6.10 -16.08 24.65
N GLU A 358 6.69 -17.25 24.94
CA GLU A 358 7.80 -17.35 25.87
C GLU A 358 9.03 -16.58 25.40
N GLU A 359 9.37 -16.68 24.11
CA GLU A 359 10.52 -15.96 23.58
C GLU A 359 10.31 -14.45 23.60
N LEU A 360 9.14 -13.97 23.19
CA LEU A 360 8.79 -12.54 23.29
C LEU A 360 8.82 -12.06 24.75
N ALA A 361 8.28 -12.84 25.69
CA ALA A 361 8.32 -12.52 27.13
C ALA A 361 9.76 -12.52 27.67
N ARG A 362 10.59 -13.46 27.26
CA ARG A 362 12.01 -13.54 27.64
C ARG A 362 12.78 -12.31 27.16
N LEU A 363 12.57 -11.91 25.88
CA LEU A 363 13.21 -10.74 25.29
C LEU A 363 12.71 -9.44 25.94
N ALA A 364 11.42 -9.35 26.24
CA ALA A 364 10.86 -8.19 26.96
C ALA A 364 11.43 -8.03 28.38
N ALA A 365 11.70 -9.13 29.08
CA ALA A 365 12.25 -9.10 30.44
C ALA A 365 13.79 -8.96 30.46
N GLY A 366 14.48 -9.62 29.52
CA GLY A 366 15.95 -9.69 29.49
C GLY A 366 16.62 -8.66 28.59
N GLY A 367 15.85 -7.94 27.80
CA GLY A 367 16.35 -7.02 26.79
C GLY A 367 16.79 -7.69 25.49
N LEU A 368 17.00 -6.88 24.47
CA LEU A 368 17.52 -7.26 23.16
C LEU A 368 19.06 -7.14 23.14
N ASP A 369 19.71 -7.84 22.22
CA ASP A 369 21.14 -7.66 21.98
C ASP A 369 21.40 -6.26 21.40
N HIS A 370 22.06 -5.41 22.17
CA HIS A 370 22.36 -4.03 21.81
C HIS A 370 23.17 -3.89 20.49
N ARG A 371 24.05 -4.84 20.19
CA ARG A 371 24.84 -4.81 18.95
C ARG A 371 23.92 -5.05 17.75
N ARG A 372 23.03 -6.03 17.87
CA ARG A 372 22.06 -6.34 16.82
C ARG A 372 21.10 -5.17 16.60
N VAL A 373 20.53 -4.61 17.67
CA VAL A 373 19.64 -3.43 17.59
C VAL A 373 20.35 -2.27 16.91
N ARG A 374 21.59 -1.97 17.34
CA ARG A 374 22.36 -0.88 16.75
C ARG A 374 22.63 -1.08 15.28
N SER A 375 23.12 -2.26 14.91
CA SER A 375 23.39 -2.61 13.51
C SER A 375 22.15 -2.53 12.63
N THR A 376 20.99 -2.97 13.15
CA THR A 376 19.71 -2.89 12.42
C THR A 376 19.28 -1.45 12.22
N LEU A 377 19.37 -0.61 13.25
CA LEU A 377 19.03 0.83 13.15
C LEU A 377 19.97 1.57 12.22
N ASP A 378 21.29 1.32 12.29
CA ASP A 378 22.28 1.93 11.41
C ASP A 378 22.00 1.55 9.93
N ASN A 379 21.60 0.31 9.67
CA ASN A 379 21.23 -0.18 8.34
C ASN A 379 19.93 0.47 7.83
N LEU A 380 18.92 0.54 8.69
CA LEU A 380 17.65 1.18 8.34
C LEU A 380 17.83 2.69 8.08
N GLU A 381 18.62 3.37 8.91
CA GLU A 381 18.96 4.77 8.71
C GLU A 381 19.69 4.98 7.38
N PHE A 382 20.69 4.14 7.08
CA PHE A 382 21.42 4.18 5.82
C PHE A 382 20.46 4.02 4.63
N THR A 383 19.60 3.02 4.64
CA THR A 383 18.61 2.78 3.56
C THR A 383 17.68 3.97 3.36
N LEU A 384 17.17 4.56 4.46
CA LEU A 384 16.29 5.72 4.38
C LEU A 384 17.00 6.99 3.89
N ARG A 385 18.31 7.15 4.19
CA ARG A 385 19.10 8.30 3.73
C ARG A 385 19.55 8.15 2.29
N GLU A 386 19.91 6.96 1.84
CA GLU A 386 20.29 6.68 0.44
C GLU A 386 19.12 6.91 -0.52
N ARG A 387 17.89 6.64 -0.08
CA ARG A 387 16.66 6.87 -0.87
C ARG A 387 16.74 6.23 -2.27
N ASP A 388 17.43 5.12 -2.38
CA ASP A 388 17.49 4.32 -3.61
C ASP A 388 16.48 3.16 -3.52
N PRO A 389 15.28 3.30 -4.10
CA PRO A 389 14.27 2.25 -4.09
C PRO A 389 14.61 1.10 -5.07
N GLY A 390 15.66 1.20 -5.87
CA GLY A 390 16.15 0.19 -6.80
C GLY A 390 15.26 -0.01 -8.03
N TRP A 391 13.99 -0.32 -7.85
CA TRP A 391 13.08 -0.70 -8.95
C TRP A 391 12.18 0.45 -9.47
N MET A 392 12.11 1.57 -8.76
CA MET A 392 11.33 2.74 -9.17
C MET A 392 12.14 4.04 -9.10
N PRO A 393 11.72 5.12 -9.80
CA PRO A 393 12.34 6.44 -9.65
C PRO A 393 12.25 6.96 -8.21
N GLN A 394 13.30 7.63 -7.75
CA GLN A 394 13.33 8.23 -6.42
C GLN A 394 12.17 9.21 -6.20
N GLY A 395 11.81 10.02 -7.22
CA GLY A 395 10.67 10.93 -7.14
C GLY A 395 9.35 10.21 -6.81
N LEU A 396 9.16 9.00 -7.35
CA LEU A 396 7.96 8.22 -7.05
C LEU A 396 7.98 7.68 -5.62
N ALA A 397 9.12 7.21 -5.12
CA ALA A 397 9.24 6.78 -3.73
C ALA A 397 8.95 7.92 -2.75
N LEU A 398 9.44 9.13 -3.05
CA LEU A 398 9.09 10.34 -2.29
C LEU A 398 7.59 10.67 -2.38
N GLY A 399 7.00 10.50 -3.56
CA GLY A 399 5.56 10.67 -3.75
C GLY A 399 4.73 9.73 -2.88
N PHE A 400 5.10 8.47 -2.79
CA PHE A 400 4.43 7.52 -1.88
C PHE A 400 4.59 7.93 -0.42
N SER A 401 5.78 8.36 0.00
CA SER A 401 6.02 8.87 1.35
C SER A 401 5.17 10.11 1.69
N VAL A 402 4.91 10.98 0.71
CA VAL A 402 3.96 12.10 0.85
C VAL A 402 2.54 11.58 1.03
N LEU A 403 2.10 10.68 0.16
CA LEU A 403 0.73 10.15 0.18
C LEU A 403 0.39 9.41 1.48
N GLU A 404 1.34 8.70 2.09
CA GLU A 404 1.18 7.98 3.37
C GLU A 404 0.84 8.86 4.57
N SER A 405 0.97 10.16 4.46
CA SER A 405 0.53 11.12 5.47
C SER A 405 -0.58 12.03 4.94
N TRP A 406 -0.37 12.58 3.76
CA TRP A 406 -1.22 13.62 3.19
C TRP A 406 -2.64 13.16 2.84
N LEU A 407 -2.81 11.91 2.42
CA LEU A 407 -4.15 11.32 2.17
C LEU A 407 -5.02 11.29 3.43
N TYR A 408 -4.42 11.18 4.60
CA TYR A 408 -5.10 11.18 5.89
C TYR A 408 -5.11 12.56 6.58
N HIS A 409 -4.93 13.64 5.81
CA HIS A 409 -4.86 15.03 6.29
C HIS A 409 -3.70 15.28 7.27
N GLY A 410 -2.62 14.52 7.15
CA GLY A 410 -1.36 14.77 7.83
C GLY A 410 -0.47 15.75 7.10
N ASP A 411 0.68 16.07 7.68
CA ASP A 411 1.69 16.91 7.05
C ASP A 411 2.31 16.15 5.83
N PRO A 412 2.29 16.72 4.61
CA PRO A 412 2.88 16.08 3.44
C PRO A 412 4.39 15.83 3.54
N ALA A 413 5.09 16.59 4.37
CA ALA A 413 6.52 16.40 4.59
C ALA A 413 6.87 15.44 5.74
N ALA A 414 5.88 14.91 6.46
CA ALA A 414 6.10 14.09 7.66
C ALA A 414 7.08 12.93 7.46
N ASN A 415 7.06 12.31 6.27
CA ASN A 415 7.87 11.14 5.96
C ASN A 415 9.07 11.46 5.03
N LEU A 416 9.27 12.72 4.63
CA LEU A 416 10.29 13.07 3.63
C LEU A 416 11.71 13.22 4.19
N CYS A 417 11.85 13.68 5.43
CA CYS A 417 13.16 13.93 6.04
C CYS A 417 13.43 12.94 7.15
N VAL A 418 14.64 12.45 7.24
CA VAL A 418 15.06 11.52 8.30
C VAL A 418 15.31 12.27 9.60
N GLY A 419 15.98 13.44 9.53
CA GLY A 419 16.26 14.32 10.69
C GLY A 419 16.86 13.57 11.87
N THR A 420 16.28 13.77 13.04
CA THR A 420 16.66 13.12 14.31
C THR A 420 15.88 11.84 14.63
N LEU A 421 15.16 11.29 13.66
CA LEU A 421 14.29 10.13 13.85
C LEU A 421 14.98 8.96 14.56
N PHE A 422 16.22 8.65 14.17
CA PHE A 422 16.97 7.53 14.73
C PHE A 422 17.60 7.84 16.12
N GLU A 423 17.88 9.08 16.44
CA GLU A 423 18.29 9.48 17.79
C GLU A 423 17.20 9.15 18.80
N ASN A 424 15.95 9.42 18.46
CA ASN A 424 14.78 9.12 19.28
C ASN A 424 14.51 7.59 19.33
N CYS A 425 14.63 6.86 18.22
CA CYS A 425 14.45 5.41 18.20
C CYS A 425 15.40 4.67 19.14
N LEU A 426 16.65 5.11 19.27
CA LEU A 426 17.62 4.55 20.23
C LEU A 426 17.19 4.70 21.69
N LEU A 427 16.46 5.76 22.05
CA LEU A 427 15.92 5.96 23.38
C LEU A 427 14.81 4.94 23.72
N TYR A 428 13.97 4.58 22.75
CA TYR A 428 12.94 3.53 22.93
C TYR A 428 13.51 2.13 23.12
N THR A 429 14.65 1.84 22.50
CA THR A 429 15.30 0.53 22.59
C THR A 429 16.27 0.38 23.76
N SER A 430 16.79 1.50 24.31
CA SER A 430 17.72 1.53 25.44
C SER A 430 17.06 1.76 26.81
N GLY A 431 15.75 2.03 26.84
CA GLY A 431 15.01 2.43 28.05
C GLY A 431 14.58 1.30 28.96
N GLY A 432 15.52 0.48 29.38
CA GLY A 432 15.36 -0.43 30.51
C GLY A 432 15.97 0.13 31.80
N ALA A 433 15.56 1.30 32.30
CA ALA A 433 15.68 1.77 33.67
C ALA A 433 15.58 3.30 33.76
N GLY A 434 14.36 3.85 33.85
CA GLY A 434 14.18 5.27 34.12
C GLY A 434 12.74 5.71 33.86
N GLY A 435 11.92 5.75 34.92
CA GLY A 435 10.50 5.97 34.86
C GLY A 435 10.09 7.34 34.27
N GLY A 436 9.21 7.25 33.28
CA GLY A 436 8.33 8.31 32.84
C GLY A 436 7.01 7.68 32.39
N PRO A 437 5.85 8.31 32.54
CA PRO A 437 4.56 7.65 32.38
C PRO A 437 4.21 7.49 30.91
N CYS A 438 4.58 6.35 30.32
CA CYS A 438 3.95 5.86 29.11
C CYS A 438 2.61 5.24 29.49
N GLY A 439 1.53 5.70 28.86
CA GLY A 439 0.18 5.19 29.02
C GLY A 439 0.17 3.66 28.87
N GLY A 440 -0.21 2.97 29.94
CA GLY A 440 0.03 1.55 30.14
C GLY A 440 -0.66 0.66 29.12
N PHE A 441 0.13 -0.13 28.45
CA PHE A 441 -0.30 -1.41 27.92
C PHE A 441 -0.52 -2.35 29.11
N ARG A 442 -1.75 -2.43 29.63
CA ARG A 442 -2.11 -3.46 30.59
C ARG A 442 -2.63 -4.67 29.81
N PRO A 443 -1.98 -5.83 29.90
CA PRO A 443 -2.61 -7.04 29.47
C PRO A 443 -3.81 -7.31 30.43
N HIS A 444 -5.01 -7.38 29.88
CA HIS A 444 -6.16 -7.92 30.61
C HIS A 444 -5.84 -9.35 31.04
N ARG A 445 -5.73 -9.55 32.36
CA ARG A 445 -5.88 -10.86 33.00
C ARG A 445 -7.37 -11.09 33.15
N ASP A 446 -7.75 -12.25 32.68
CA ASP A 446 -8.93 -13.07 32.96
C ASP A 446 -9.44 -13.68 31.65
N GLY A 447 -9.58 -14.93 31.47
CA GLY A 447 -9.79 -16.13 32.21
C GLY A 447 -10.50 -17.14 31.31
N VAL A 448 -9.95 -18.34 31.25
CA VAL A 448 -10.46 -19.60 30.68
C VAL A 448 -10.38 -19.78 29.18
#